data_bd050238e584496bc23d35b0c500ac68
#
_entry.id   bd050238e584496bc23d35b0c500ac68
#
_cell.length_a   1.000
_cell.length_b   1.000
_cell.length_c   1.000
_cell.angle_alpha   90.00
_cell.angle_beta   90.00
_cell.angle_gamma   90.00
#
_symmetry.space_group_name_H-M   'P 1'
#
loop_
_entity.id
_entity.type
_entity.pdbx_description
1 polymer ?
#
loop_
_entity_poly.entity_id
_entity_poly.type
_entity_poly.pdbx_seq_one_letter_code
_entity_poly.pdbx_strand_id
1 'polypeptide(L)'
;MSEPSPITRAVRAGIDSDLTHGAVVPPIYLSTTFTFEEFGVPREFDYARRGNPTRSALAAAVAALEGAAGAVITASGMGAITTVLAALLQPGQVLVAPHDCYGGSWRLFDALARKGHFELVLADLT
;
A
#
# COMPACT_ATOMS: atom_id res chain seq x y z
N MET A 1 6.88 29.65 -1.62
CA MET A 1 6.91 28.78 -2.83
C MET A 1 5.59 28.01 -2.85
N SER A 2 4.87 27.99 -3.97
CA SER A 2 3.63 27.21 -4.09
C SER A 2 3.94 25.70 -4.08
N GLU A 3 3.05 24.90 -3.51
CA GLU A 3 3.18 23.45 -3.57
C GLU A 3 3.22 22.95 -5.03
N PRO A 4 4.05 21.94 -5.34
CA PRO A 4 4.12 21.39 -6.68
C PRO A 4 2.79 20.71 -7.06
N SER A 5 2.41 20.80 -8.34
CA SER A 5 1.21 20.16 -8.87
C SER A 5 1.27 18.64 -8.72
N PRO A 6 0.10 17.92 -8.72
CA PRO A 6 0.09 16.46 -8.68
C PRO A 6 0.94 15.80 -9.77
N ILE A 7 0.94 16.36 -10.99
CA ILE A 7 1.77 15.89 -12.10
C ILE A 7 3.26 16.03 -11.75
N THR A 8 3.66 17.16 -11.20
CA THR A 8 5.05 17.40 -10.79
C THR A 8 5.47 16.43 -9.69
N ARG A 9 4.59 16.17 -8.70
CA ARG A 9 4.85 15.18 -7.64
C ARG A 9 5.02 13.77 -8.21
N ALA A 10 4.17 13.35 -9.15
CA ALA A 10 4.25 12.05 -9.79
C ALA A 10 5.58 11.85 -10.56
N VAL A 11 5.96 12.85 -11.38
CA VAL A 11 7.19 12.78 -12.19
C VAL A 11 8.46 12.82 -11.33
N ARG A 12 8.42 13.52 -10.20
CA ARG A 12 9.57 13.65 -9.28
C ARG A 12 9.59 12.60 -8.17
N ALA A 13 8.67 11.65 -8.16
CA ALA A 13 8.62 10.62 -7.13
C ALA A 13 9.91 9.79 -7.10
N GLY A 14 10.58 9.76 -5.95
CA GLY A 14 11.85 9.04 -5.76
C GLY A 14 13.09 9.72 -6.30
N ILE A 15 12.99 10.87 -7.01
CA ILE A 15 14.16 11.70 -7.32
C ILE A 15 14.77 12.17 -6.00
N ASP A 16 16.09 12.21 -5.94
CA ASP A 16 16.88 12.55 -4.73
C ASP A 16 16.83 11.47 -3.62
N SER A 17 16.28 10.26 -3.90
CA SER A 17 16.29 9.15 -2.95
C SER A 17 17.65 8.45 -2.82
N ASP A 18 18.52 8.55 -3.83
CA ASP A 18 19.88 8.00 -3.80
C ASP A 18 20.89 9.08 -3.39
N LEU A 19 21.15 9.17 -2.10
CA LEU A 19 22.13 10.12 -1.55
C LEU A 19 23.59 9.71 -1.80
N THR A 20 23.85 8.47 -2.24
CA THR A 20 25.20 7.96 -2.45
C THR A 20 25.74 8.32 -3.83
N HIS A 21 24.94 8.17 -4.86
CA HIS A 21 25.36 8.36 -6.26
C HIS A 21 24.56 9.43 -7.01
N GLY A 22 23.47 9.93 -6.40
CA GLY A 22 22.62 10.94 -7.01
C GLY A 22 21.85 10.44 -8.24
N ALA A 23 21.45 9.18 -8.24
CA ALA A 23 20.67 8.61 -9.34
C ALA A 23 19.33 9.33 -9.48
N VAL A 24 18.99 9.77 -10.69
CA VAL A 24 17.72 10.45 -11.00
C VAL A 24 16.55 9.46 -10.92
N VAL A 25 16.78 8.20 -11.30
CA VAL A 25 15.79 7.12 -11.15
C VAL A 25 16.08 6.37 -9.85
N PRO A 26 15.08 6.14 -8.99
CA PRO A 26 15.30 5.40 -7.75
C PRO A 26 15.91 4.03 -8.00
N PRO A 27 16.97 3.62 -7.28
CA PRO A 27 17.56 2.30 -7.41
C PRO A 27 16.57 1.18 -7.07
N ILE A 28 16.69 0.03 -7.74
CA ILE A 28 15.95 -1.18 -7.39
C ILE A 28 16.77 -2.00 -6.40
N TYR A 29 16.29 -2.13 -5.18
CA TYR A 29 16.94 -2.89 -4.12
C TYR A 29 16.44 -4.33 -4.12
N LEU A 30 17.26 -5.25 -4.61
CA LEU A 30 16.97 -6.69 -4.68
C LEU A 30 17.37 -7.44 -3.39
N SER A 31 17.95 -6.74 -2.42
CA SER A 31 18.39 -7.36 -1.17
C SER A 31 17.21 -7.87 -0.34
N THR A 32 17.34 -9.10 0.17
CA THR A 32 16.39 -9.67 1.14
C THR A 32 16.69 -9.20 2.56
N THR A 33 17.96 -9.05 2.90
CA THR A 33 18.43 -8.66 4.25
C THR A 33 19.33 -7.44 4.14
N PHE A 34 19.36 -6.67 5.21
CA PHE A 34 20.18 -5.45 5.30
C PHE A 34 21.10 -5.55 6.52
N THR A 35 22.28 -4.92 6.45
CA THR A 35 23.24 -4.90 7.57
C THR A 35 22.70 -4.02 8.70
N PHE A 36 22.97 -4.44 9.93
CA PHE A 36 22.72 -3.65 11.13
C PHE A 36 23.84 -2.61 11.31
N GLU A 37 23.56 -1.57 12.07
CA GLU A 37 24.60 -0.61 12.50
C GLU A 37 25.55 -1.27 13.47
N GLU A 38 24.98 -1.96 14.47
CA GLU A 38 25.70 -2.72 15.50
C GLU A 38 24.92 -4.00 15.83
N PHE A 39 25.49 -4.85 16.67
CA PHE A 39 24.80 -6.05 17.13
C PHE A 39 23.47 -5.72 17.81
N GLY A 40 22.37 -6.21 17.23
CA GLY A 40 21.03 -5.97 17.73
C GLY A 40 20.45 -4.58 17.39
N VAL A 41 21.17 -3.71 16.68
CA VAL A 41 20.71 -2.37 16.27
C VAL A 41 20.44 -2.34 14.77
N PRO A 42 19.18 -2.52 14.32
CA PRO A 42 18.84 -2.49 12.91
C PRO A 42 18.94 -1.04 12.36
N ARG A 43 19.25 -0.94 11.06
CA ARG A 43 19.04 0.30 10.30
C ARG A 43 17.54 0.50 10.01
N GLU A 44 17.20 1.49 9.19
CA GLU A 44 15.83 1.72 8.72
C GLU A 44 15.19 0.44 8.12
N PHE A 45 15.98 -0.33 7.39
CA PHE A 45 15.59 -1.63 6.83
C PHE A 45 16.45 -2.74 7.42
N ASP A 46 15.82 -3.86 7.75
CA ASP A 46 16.47 -5.08 8.24
C ASP A 46 16.16 -6.27 7.32
N TYR A 47 14.91 -6.40 6.90
CA TYR A 47 14.42 -7.52 6.09
C TYR A 47 13.34 -7.08 5.11
N ALA A 48 13.47 -7.44 3.83
CA ALA A 48 12.64 -6.93 2.73
C ALA A 48 11.14 -7.20 2.86
N ARG A 49 10.71 -8.23 3.60
CA ARG A 49 9.29 -8.48 3.89
C ARG A 49 8.70 -7.39 4.77
N ARG A 50 9.46 -6.89 5.74
CA ARG A 50 9.05 -5.80 6.64
C ARG A 50 9.17 -4.44 5.96
N GLY A 51 10.28 -4.18 5.29
CA GLY A 51 10.56 -2.93 4.61
C GLY A 51 11.59 -3.10 3.49
N ASN A 52 11.43 -2.35 2.40
CA ASN A 52 12.36 -2.32 1.29
C ASN A 52 12.36 -0.92 0.67
N PRO A 53 13.51 -0.29 0.41
CA PRO A 53 13.58 1.09 -0.10
C PRO A 53 12.77 1.29 -1.38
N THR A 54 12.80 0.35 -2.33
CA THR A 54 12.04 0.44 -3.59
C THR A 54 10.54 0.47 -3.34
N ARG A 55 10.03 -0.43 -2.46
CA ARG A 55 8.61 -0.46 -2.10
C ARG A 55 8.20 0.79 -1.32
N SER A 56 9.05 1.26 -0.43
CA SER A 56 8.80 2.47 0.37
C SER A 56 8.76 3.73 -0.49
N ALA A 57 9.61 3.85 -1.51
CA ALA A 57 9.58 4.96 -2.46
C ALA A 57 8.24 5.01 -3.22
N LEU A 58 7.71 3.86 -3.68
CA LEU A 58 6.39 3.80 -4.31
C LEU A 58 5.27 4.17 -3.32
N ALA A 59 5.33 3.65 -2.10
CA ALA A 59 4.33 3.96 -1.07
C ALA A 59 4.30 5.46 -0.76
N ALA A 60 5.46 6.10 -0.61
CA ALA A 60 5.57 7.54 -0.38
C ALA A 60 5.01 8.35 -1.56
N ALA A 61 5.28 7.93 -2.80
CA ALA A 61 4.75 8.58 -4.00
C ALA A 61 3.22 8.53 -4.06
N VAL A 62 2.63 7.35 -3.83
CA VAL A 62 1.16 7.19 -3.80
C VAL A 62 0.54 8.00 -2.67
N ALA A 63 1.10 7.92 -1.46
CA ALA A 63 0.62 8.71 -0.33
C ALA A 63 0.64 10.22 -0.61
N ALA A 64 1.71 10.72 -1.22
CA ALA A 64 1.83 12.14 -1.58
C ALA A 64 0.79 12.59 -2.64
N LEU A 65 0.46 11.71 -3.59
CA LEU A 65 -0.57 11.98 -4.62
C LEU A 65 -1.97 12.00 -4.03
N GLU A 66 -2.26 11.08 -3.11
CA GLU A 66 -3.57 10.95 -2.44
C GLU A 66 -3.74 11.92 -1.25
N GLY A 67 -2.69 12.67 -0.87
CA GLY A 67 -2.70 13.52 0.33
C GLY A 67 -2.84 12.71 1.63
N ALA A 68 -2.38 11.47 1.62
CA ALA A 68 -2.50 10.53 2.73
C ALA A 68 -1.27 10.55 3.64
N ALA A 69 -1.45 10.13 4.90
CA ALA A 69 -0.36 10.00 5.87
C ALA A 69 0.62 8.86 5.53
N GLY A 70 0.18 7.88 4.69
CA GLY A 70 1.00 6.76 4.25
C GLY A 70 0.24 5.86 3.29
N ALA A 71 0.93 4.90 2.70
CA ALA A 71 0.34 3.90 1.81
C ALA A 71 0.95 2.51 2.05
N VAL A 72 0.15 1.49 1.82
CA VAL A 72 0.59 0.08 1.84
C VAL A 72 0.54 -0.46 0.42
N ILE A 73 1.68 -0.93 -0.07
CA ILE A 73 1.79 -1.51 -1.40
C ILE A 73 1.63 -3.02 -1.33
N THR A 74 0.72 -3.56 -2.12
CA THR A 74 0.46 -4.98 -2.27
C THR A 74 0.75 -5.45 -3.70
N ALA A 75 0.89 -6.75 -3.90
CA ALA A 75 1.22 -7.33 -5.20
C ALA A 75 0.03 -7.30 -6.20
N SER A 76 -1.18 -6.98 -5.74
CA SER A 76 -2.38 -6.91 -6.59
C SER A 76 -3.49 -6.08 -5.93
N GLY A 77 -4.44 -5.56 -6.73
CA GLY A 77 -5.63 -4.89 -6.21
C GLY A 77 -6.46 -5.78 -5.28
N MET A 78 -6.59 -7.08 -5.58
CA MET A 78 -7.26 -8.02 -4.68
C MET A 78 -6.52 -8.18 -3.34
N GLY A 79 -5.17 -8.16 -3.35
CA GLY A 79 -4.36 -8.11 -2.14
C GLY A 79 -4.63 -6.85 -1.32
N ALA A 80 -4.76 -5.69 -1.98
CA ALA A 80 -5.10 -4.44 -1.31
C ALA A 80 -6.48 -4.51 -0.65
N ILE A 81 -7.50 -4.95 -1.39
CA ILE A 81 -8.86 -5.11 -0.87
C ILE A 81 -8.88 -6.07 0.33
N THR A 82 -8.23 -7.24 0.21
CA THR A 82 -8.16 -8.21 1.30
C THR A 82 -7.49 -7.61 2.55
N THR A 83 -6.42 -6.84 2.37
CA THR A 83 -5.72 -6.17 3.47
C THR A 83 -6.62 -5.16 4.16
N VAL A 84 -7.36 -4.33 3.40
CA VAL A 84 -8.30 -3.35 3.94
C VAL A 84 -9.40 -4.04 4.75
N LEU A 85 -10.03 -5.07 4.19
CA LEU A 85 -11.09 -5.81 4.88
C LEU A 85 -10.58 -6.43 6.19
N ALA A 86 -9.41 -7.08 6.14
CA ALA A 86 -8.82 -7.72 7.31
C ALA A 86 -8.39 -6.73 8.41
N ALA A 87 -7.99 -5.51 8.01
CA ALA A 87 -7.55 -4.48 8.95
C ALA A 87 -8.72 -3.72 9.61
N LEU A 88 -9.81 -3.51 8.89
CA LEU A 88 -10.87 -2.60 9.32
C LEU A 88 -12.16 -3.31 9.75
N LEU A 89 -12.44 -4.52 9.27
CA LEU A 89 -13.69 -5.20 9.56
C LEU A 89 -13.53 -6.31 10.60
N GLN A 90 -14.53 -6.39 11.46
CA GLN A 90 -14.66 -7.44 12.50
C GLN A 90 -16.01 -8.15 12.38
N PRO A 91 -16.17 -9.36 12.94
CA PRO A 91 -17.45 -10.04 13.01
C PRO A 91 -18.55 -9.13 13.60
N GLY A 92 -19.71 -9.13 12.95
CA GLY A 92 -20.86 -8.29 13.33
C GLY A 92 -20.86 -6.87 12.74
N GLN A 93 -19.80 -6.47 12.02
CA GLN A 93 -19.80 -5.23 11.25
C GLN A 93 -20.34 -5.45 9.85
N VAL A 94 -20.79 -4.37 9.19
CA VAL A 94 -21.41 -4.41 7.86
C VAL A 94 -20.48 -3.81 6.83
N LEU A 95 -20.19 -4.55 5.76
CA LEU A 95 -19.60 -4.05 4.55
C LEU A 95 -20.72 -3.65 3.57
N VAL A 96 -20.82 -2.36 3.25
CA VAL A 96 -21.65 -1.88 2.14
C VAL A 96 -20.79 -1.78 0.89
N ALA A 97 -21.15 -2.49 -0.16
CA ALA A 97 -20.42 -2.50 -1.43
C ALA A 97 -21.37 -2.22 -2.61
N PRO A 98 -20.88 -1.60 -3.71
CA PRO A 98 -21.70 -1.41 -4.89
C PRO A 98 -22.10 -2.78 -5.50
N HIS A 99 -23.35 -2.87 -5.95
CA HIS A 99 -23.88 -4.09 -6.57
C HIS A 99 -23.17 -4.47 -7.88
N ASP A 100 -22.60 -3.49 -8.55
CA ASP A 100 -21.87 -3.59 -9.84
C ASP A 100 -20.35 -3.63 -9.65
N CYS A 101 -19.83 -3.93 -8.45
CA CYS A 101 -18.41 -4.01 -8.19
C CYS A 101 -17.73 -5.11 -9.04
N TYR A 102 -16.41 -5.01 -9.17
CA TYR A 102 -15.62 -6.02 -9.87
C TYR A 102 -15.93 -7.43 -9.35
N GLY A 103 -16.20 -8.36 -10.27
CA GLY A 103 -16.64 -9.72 -9.92
C GLY A 103 -15.67 -10.52 -9.02
N GLY A 104 -14.37 -10.18 -9.03
CA GLY A 104 -13.39 -10.72 -8.08
C GLY A 104 -13.63 -10.22 -6.66
N SER A 105 -13.93 -8.93 -6.51
CA SER A 105 -14.25 -8.32 -5.22
C SER A 105 -15.56 -8.89 -4.66
N TRP A 106 -16.58 -9.01 -5.51
CA TRP A 106 -17.85 -9.63 -5.10
C TRP A 106 -17.64 -11.06 -4.55
N ARG A 107 -16.91 -11.91 -5.29
CA ARG A 107 -16.62 -13.28 -4.84
C ARG A 107 -15.87 -13.32 -3.50
N LEU A 108 -14.94 -12.41 -3.30
CA LEU A 108 -14.22 -12.29 -2.04
C LEU A 108 -15.16 -11.87 -0.91
N PHE A 109 -15.98 -10.85 -1.13
CA PHE A 109 -16.93 -10.34 -0.13
C PHE A 109 -17.94 -11.41 0.29
N ASP A 110 -18.56 -12.07 -0.69
CA ASP A 110 -19.53 -13.16 -0.45
C ASP A 110 -18.87 -14.32 0.33
N ALA A 111 -17.67 -14.75 -0.07
CA ALA A 111 -16.95 -15.83 0.60
C ALA A 111 -16.59 -15.50 2.05
N LEU A 112 -16.17 -14.28 2.34
CA LEU A 112 -15.82 -13.83 3.69
C LEU A 112 -17.08 -13.63 4.56
N ALA A 113 -18.15 -13.07 4.00
CA ALA A 113 -19.42 -12.89 4.69
C ALA A 113 -20.03 -14.23 5.09
N ARG A 114 -20.05 -15.22 4.20
CA ARG A 114 -20.51 -16.60 4.51
C ARG A 114 -19.70 -17.27 5.62
N LYS A 115 -18.45 -16.87 5.81
CA LYS A 115 -17.58 -17.35 6.91
C LYS A 115 -17.78 -16.56 8.20
N GLY A 116 -18.65 -15.56 8.21
CA GLY A 116 -18.94 -14.75 9.40
C GLY A 116 -17.90 -13.67 9.71
N HIS A 117 -17.05 -13.28 8.73
CA HIS A 117 -16.09 -12.21 8.95
C HIS A 117 -16.76 -10.84 9.07
N PHE A 118 -17.88 -10.62 8.38
CA PHE A 118 -18.72 -9.42 8.39
C PHE A 118 -20.06 -9.70 7.73
N GLU A 119 -21.01 -8.80 7.83
CA GLU A 119 -22.26 -8.84 7.05
C GLU A 119 -22.04 -8.07 5.72
N LEU A 120 -22.57 -8.59 4.61
CA LEU A 120 -22.47 -7.96 3.30
C LEU A 120 -23.82 -7.39 2.88
N VAL A 121 -23.80 -6.10 2.55
CA VAL A 121 -24.94 -5.38 1.92
C VAL A 121 -24.48 -4.86 0.58
N LEU A 122 -25.16 -5.27 -0.49
CA LEU A 122 -24.97 -4.71 -1.83
C LEU A 122 -25.97 -3.57 -2.05
N ALA A 123 -25.49 -2.43 -2.48
CA ALA A 123 -26.30 -1.25 -2.68
C ALA A 123 -26.01 -0.60 -4.05
N ASP A 124 -26.96 0.16 -4.55
CA ASP A 124 -26.72 1.13 -5.62
C ASP A 124 -26.06 2.35 -5.00
N LEU A 125 -24.84 2.65 -5.41
CA LEU A 125 -24.06 3.79 -4.93
C LEU A 125 -23.85 4.86 -6.01
N THR A 126 -24.62 4.82 -7.12
CA THR A 126 -24.61 5.85 -8.18
C THR A 126 -25.48 7.05 -7.86
#